data_1286ee993eb33e1dd472b1fab3b85966
#
_entry.id   1286ee993eb33e1dd472b1fab3b85966
#
_cell.length_a   1.000
_cell.length_b   1.000
_cell.length_c   1.000
_cell.angle_alpha   90.00
_cell.angle_beta   90.00
_cell.angle_gamma   90.00
#
_symmetry.space_group_name_H-M   'P 1'
#
loop_
_entity.id
_entity.type
_entity.pdbx_description
1 polymer ?
#
loop_
_entity_poly.entity_id
_entity_poly.type
_entity_poly.pdbx_seq_one_letter_code
_entity_poly.pdbx_strand_id
1 'polypeptide(L)'
;SSAASDVYKRQVFSQGVSAVLCYGYMMRRFDILRGTPDERKFNGDLARRLMYIGVPMGLQFSITAIGSIMLQSANNALGTACVAAFTAAMRIKMFFMCPLESLGIAMATYTGQNYGAGKPERIWMGVKVSALMMIIYWAFTFCVLMLGARTFALLFVEASELEILKDTELFLHISVSFFPVLGLLCILRYTIQGAGYTNLAMLSGVSEMIARVLVSLYAVPAFGYLAVCFGDPTAWIAAVLFLVPAFIFVYRRLLRMRREQRV
;
A
#
# COMPACT_ATOMS: atom_id res chain seq x y z
N SER A 1 -12.23 14.46 -24.88
CA SER A 1 -12.47 12.99 -24.75
C SER A 1 -11.46 12.15 -25.58
N SER A 2 -10.93 12.65 -26.71
CA SER A 2 -9.96 11.90 -27.54
C SER A 2 -8.60 11.72 -26.86
N ALA A 3 -8.05 12.74 -26.23
CA ALA A 3 -6.75 12.68 -25.55
C ALA A 3 -6.69 11.65 -24.42
N ALA A 4 -7.75 11.54 -23.61
CA ALA A 4 -7.83 10.52 -22.56
C ALA A 4 -7.86 9.09 -23.13
N SER A 5 -8.61 8.88 -24.24
CA SER A 5 -8.66 7.60 -24.95
C SER A 5 -7.27 7.21 -25.51
N ASP A 6 -6.50 8.17 -26.02
CA ASP A 6 -5.17 7.90 -26.58
C ASP A 6 -4.14 7.60 -25.47
N VAL A 7 -4.24 8.22 -24.30
CA VAL A 7 -3.41 7.89 -23.13
C VAL A 7 -3.69 6.46 -22.66
N TYR A 8 -4.96 6.05 -22.58
CA TYR A 8 -5.33 4.67 -22.22
C TYR A 8 -4.79 3.65 -23.22
N LYS A 9 -4.92 3.91 -24.51
CA LYS A 9 -4.41 3.01 -25.57
C LYS A 9 -2.90 2.83 -25.45
N ARG A 10 -2.16 3.93 -25.25
CA ARG A 10 -0.69 3.89 -25.06
C ARG A 10 -0.32 3.12 -23.80
N GLN A 11 -1.05 3.28 -22.70
CA GLN A 11 -0.82 2.57 -21.46
C GLN A 11 -1.06 1.05 -21.63
N VAL A 12 -2.17 0.65 -22.24
CA VAL A 12 -2.49 -0.77 -22.50
C VAL A 12 -1.41 -1.38 -23.41
N PHE A 13 -1.00 -0.68 -24.47
CA PHE A 13 0.06 -1.15 -25.35
C PHE A 13 1.40 -1.32 -24.61
N SER A 14 1.81 -0.32 -23.84
CA SER A 14 3.05 -0.37 -23.04
C SER A 14 3.04 -1.53 -22.04
N GLN A 15 1.93 -1.74 -21.32
CA GLN A 15 1.76 -2.87 -20.39
C GLN A 15 1.79 -4.21 -21.13
N GLY A 16 1.15 -4.31 -22.30
CA GLY A 16 1.18 -5.50 -23.13
C GLY A 16 2.60 -5.86 -23.60
N VAL A 17 3.35 -4.89 -24.10
CA VAL A 17 4.75 -5.08 -24.52
C VAL A 17 5.60 -5.52 -23.31
N SER A 18 5.46 -4.85 -22.17
CA SER A 18 6.18 -5.21 -20.94
C SER A 18 5.87 -6.65 -20.51
N ALA A 19 4.59 -7.05 -20.53
CA ALA A 19 4.17 -8.39 -20.16
C ALA A 19 4.77 -9.47 -21.10
N VAL A 20 4.75 -9.24 -22.41
CA VAL A 20 5.33 -10.16 -23.40
C VAL A 20 6.84 -10.29 -23.22
N LEU A 21 7.55 -9.18 -23.02
CA LEU A 21 8.99 -9.19 -22.80
C LEU A 21 9.36 -9.90 -21.49
N CYS A 22 8.64 -9.61 -20.40
CA CYS A 22 8.84 -10.29 -19.11
C CYS A 22 8.57 -11.79 -19.23
N TYR A 23 7.47 -12.20 -19.87
CA TYR A 23 7.14 -13.60 -20.09
C TYR A 23 8.19 -14.30 -20.91
N GLY A 24 8.62 -13.70 -22.02
CA GLY A 24 9.68 -14.25 -22.86
C GLY A 24 11.02 -14.38 -22.13
N TYR A 25 11.38 -13.40 -21.31
CA TYR A 25 12.57 -13.46 -20.48
C TYR A 25 12.48 -14.57 -19.42
N MET A 26 11.35 -14.66 -18.72
CA MET A 26 11.08 -15.69 -17.71
C MET A 26 11.20 -17.09 -18.32
N MET A 27 10.54 -17.33 -19.46
CA MET A 27 10.57 -18.62 -20.15
C MET A 27 11.95 -19.01 -20.66
N ARG A 28 12.79 -18.02 -21.01
CA ARG A 28 14.17 -18.30 -21.46
C ARG A 28 15.15 -18.54 -20.33
N ARG A 29 14.98 -17.84 -19.20
CA ARG A 29 16.00 -17.80 -18.13
C ARG A 29 15.72 -18.76 -16.96
N PHE A 30 14.45 -19.12 -16.75
CA PHE A 30 14.04 -19.93 -15.61
C PHE A 30 13.35 -21.22 -16.07
N ASP A 31 14.13 -22.29 -16.18
CA ASP A 31 13.64 -23.60 -16.64
C ASP A 31 12.55 -24.17 -15.72
N ILE A 32 12.64 -23.88 -14.40
CA ILE A 32 11.63 -24.27 -13.41
C ILE A 32 10.22 -23.73 -13.70
N LEU A 33 10.11 -22.63 -14.44
CA LEU A 33 8.82 -22.02 -14.80
C LEU A 33 8.23 -22.59 -16.10
N ARG A 34 8.99 -23.41 -16.85
CA ARG A 34 8.51 -24.01 -18.10
C ARG A 34 7.47 -25.08 -17.88
N GLY A 35 7.46 -25.74 -16.71
CA GLY A 35 6.54 -26.80 -16.35
C GLY A 35 6.54 -27.99 -17.30
N THR A 36 6.34 -29.17 -16.81
CA THR A 36 6.13 -30.38 -17.61
C THR A 36 4.71 -30.37 -18.23
N PRO A 37 4.44 -31.15 -19.30
CA PRO A 37 3.10 -31.26 -19.88
C PRO A 37 2.03 -31.66 -18.86
N ASP A 38 2.40 -32.45 -17.84
CA ASP A 38 1.50 -32.90 -16.79
C ASP A 38 1.20 -31.78 -15.76
N GLU A 39 2.18 -30.91 -15.47
CA GLU A 39 2.00 -29.75 -14.60
C GLU A 39 1.15 -28.63 -15.24
N ARG A 40 0.97 -28.66 -16.56
CA ARG A 40 0.10 -27.72 -17.29
C ARG A 40 -1.38 -28.09 -17.25
N LYS A 41 -1.73 -29.28 -16.71
CA LYS A 41 -3.12 -29.67 -16.54
C LYS A 41 -3.78 -28.81 -15.47
N PHE A 42 -5.04 -28.43 -15.73
CA PHE A 42 -5.83 -27.67 -14.75
C PHE A 42 -6.03 -28.50 -13.47
N ASN A 43 -5.56 -27.95 -12.36
CA ASN A 43 -5.73 -28.54 -11.04
C ASN A 43 -6.70 -27.70 -10.22
N GLY A 44 -7.93 -28.23 -10.02
CA GLY A 44 -9.00 -27.55 -9.31
C GLY A 44 -8.67 -27.21 -7.86
N ASP A 45 -7.91 -28.08 -7.15
CA ASP A 45 -7.53 -27.82 -5.75
C ASP A 45 -6.53 -26.67 -5.65
N LEU A 46 -5.58 -26.62 -6.59
CA LEU A 46 -4.62 -25.51 -6.66
C LEU A 46 -5.33 -24.19 -7.00
N ALA A 47 -6.24 -24.22 -7.99
CA ALA A 47 -7.04 -23.08 -8.35
C ALA A 47 -7.87 -22.57 -7.16
N ARG A 48 -8.52 -23.46 -6.41
CA ARG A 48 -9.27 -23.13 -5.20
C ARG A 48 -8.39 -22.47 -4.12
N ARG A 49 -7.18 -22.97 -3.90
CA ARG A 49 -6.21 -22.37 -2.96
C ARG A 49 -5.79 -20.97 -3.40
N LEU A 50 -5.51 -20.79 -4.69
CA LEU A 50 -5.17 -19.48 -5.25
C LEU A 50 -6.31 -18.49 -5.11
N MET A 51 -7.54 -18.91 -5.37
CA MET A 51 -8.73 -18.07 -5.17
C MET A 51 -8.95 -17.71 -3.70
N TYR A 52 -8.75 -18.66 -2.78
CA TYR A 52 -8.87 -18.41 -1.35
C TYR A 52 -7.90 -17.35 -0.83
N ILE A 53 -6.72 -17.26 -1.43
CA ILE A 53 -5.70 -16.24 -1.10
C ILE A 53 -5.95 -14.96 -1.89
N GLY A 54 -6.22 -15.06 -3.19
CA GLY A 54 -6.31 -13.92 -4.10
C GLY A 54 -7.57 -13.07 -3.92
N VAL A 55 -8.72 -13.70 -3.67
CA VAL A 55 -9.98 -12.97 -3.51
C VAL A 55 -9.95 -12.00 -2.32
N PRO A 56 -9.51 -12.38 -1.11
CA PRO A 56 -9.39 -11.44 -0.01
C PRO A 56 -8.40 -10.30 -0.29
N MET A 57 -7.32 -10.56 -1.02
CA MET A 57 -6.36 -9.51 -1.43
C MET A 57 -7.01 -8.51 -2.40
N GLY A 58 -7.75 -9.01 -3.41
CA GLY A 58 -8.50 -8.16 -4.34
C GLY A 58 -9.57 -7.33 -3.63
N LEU A 59 -10.33 -7.94 -2.72
CA LEU A 59 -11.32 -7.25 -1.90
C LEU A 59 -10.68 -6.18 -1.01
N GLN A 60 -9.51 -6.43 -0.43
CA GLN A 60 -8.79 -5.43 0.35
C GLN A 60 -8.52 -4.15 -0.45
N PHE A 61 -8.00 -4.27 -1.68
CA PHE A 61 -7.76 -3.10 -2.54
C PHE A 61 -9.05 -2.36 -2.87
N SER A 62 -10.13 -3.09 -3.20
CA SER A 62 -11.43 -2.50 -3.50
C SER A 62 -12.01 -1.75 -2.29
N ILE A 63 -11.94 -2.34 -1.10
CA ILE A 63 -12.42 -1.73 0.14
C ILE A 63 -11.63 -0.45 0.47
N THR A 64 -10.30 -0.51 0.36
CA THR A 64 -9.45 0.66 0.59
C THR A 64 -9.74 1.77 -0.42
N ALA A 65 -10.00 1.41 -1.70
CA ALA A 65 -10.37 2.36 -2.74
C ALA A 65 -11.71 3.06 -2.45
N ILE A 66 -12.71 2.34 -1.92
CA ILE A 66 -13.99 2.94 -1.51
C ILE A 66 -13.76 4.04 -0.47
N GLY A 67 -12.94 3.76 0.56
CA GLY A 67 -12.58 4.76 1.57
C GLY A 67 -11.90 6.00 0.96
N SER A 68 -11.01 5.80 0.00
CA SER A 68 -10.33 6.90 -0.70
C SER A 68 -11.28 7.73 -1.56
N ILE A 69 -12.25 7.09 -2.24
CA ILE A 69 -13.28 7.77 -3.02
C ILE A 69 -14.16 8.64 -2.10
N MET A 70 -14.54 8.13 -0.92
CA MET A 70 -15.32 8.90 0.05
C MET A 70 -14.58 10.14 0.53
N LEU A 71 -13.29 10.01 0.84
CA LEU A 71 -12.45 11.15 1.23
C LEU A 71 -12.30 12.16 0.08
N GLN A 72 -12.10 11.69 -1.13
CA GLN A 72 -12.02 12.55 -2.32
C GLN A 72 -13.34 13.25 -2.60
N SER A 73 -14.48 12.57 -2.44
CA SER A 73 -15.81 13.17 -2.59
C SER A 73 -16.04 14.28 -1.58
N ALA A 74 -15.66 14.06 -0.32
CA ALA A 74 -15.73 15.08 0.73
C ALA A 74 -14.82 16.27 0.42
N ASN A 75 -13.61 16.04 -0.09
CA ASN A 75 -12.72 17.11 -0.53
C ASN A 75 -13.28 17.92 -1.72
N ASN A 76 -13.94 17.25 -2.66
CA ASN A 76 -14.57 17.93 -3.82
C ASN A 76 -15.65 18.92 -3.39
N ALA A 77 -16.33 18.70 -2.28
CA ALA A 77 -17.32 19.59 -1.72
C ALA A 77 -16.72 20.88 -1.13
N LEU A 78 -15.41 20.93 -0.86
CA LEU A 78 -14.72 22.10 -0.31
C LEU A 78 -14.33 23.14 -1.38
N GLY A 79 -14.48 22.82 -2.67
CA GLY A 79 -14.21 23.76 -3.76
C GLY A 79 -12.98 23.41 -4.60
N THR A 80 -12.81 24.13 -5.70
CA THR A 80 -11.82 23.82 -6.74
C THR A 80 -10.36 23.97 -6.28
N ALA A 81 -10.08 24.94 -5.41
CA ALA A 81 -8.74 25.14 -4.85
C ALA A 81 -8.29 23.94 -4.01
N CYS A 82 -9.15 23.43 -3.11
CA CYS A 82 -8.86 22.24 -2.31
C CYS A 82 -8.68 20.99 -3.19
N VAL A 83 -9.46 20.85 -4.26
CA VAL A 83 -9.32 19.74 -5.23
C VAL A 83 -7.99 19.80 -5.95
N ALA A 84 -7.57 21.00 -6.39
CA ALA A 84 -6.29 21.18 -7.05
C ALA A 84 -5.11 20.88 -6.11
N ALA A 85 -5.15 21.41 -4.89
CA ALA A 85 -4.14 21.17 -3.85
C ALA A 85 -4.02 19.67 -3.49
N PHE A 86 -5.15 19.02 -3.24
CA PHE A 86 -5.19 17.57 -2.94
C PHE A 86 -4.63 16.74 -4.09
N THR A 87 -5.01 17.07 -5.34
CA THR A 87 -4.54 16.34 -6.52
C THR A 87 -3.04 16.47 -6.70
N ALA A 88 -2.49 17.68 -6.59
CA ALA A 88 -1.05 17.91 -6.67
C ALA A 88 -0.30 17.18 -5.55
N ALA A 89 -0.77 17.33 -4.31
CA ALA A 89 -0.19 16.67 -3.14
C ALA A 89 -0.21 15.13 -3.25
N MET A 90 -1.31 14.54 -3.74
CA MET A 90 -1.44 13.10 -3.94
C MET A 90 -0.42 12.58 -4.96
N ARG A 91 -0.16 13.31 -6.05
CA ARG A 91 0.86 12.92 -7.04
C ARG A 91 2.25 12.87 -6.42
N ILE A 92 2.62 13.89 -5.66
CA ILE A 92 3.91 13.97 -4.97
C ILE A 92 3.99 12.87 -3.91
N LYS A 93 2.96 12.71 -3.08
CA LYS A 93 2.89 11.68 -2.03
C LYS A 93 3.09 10.27 -2.59
N MET A 94 2.42 9.93 -3.70
CA MET A 94 2.54 8.59 -4.32
C MET A 94 3.98 8.26 -4.69
N PHE A 95 4.75 9.23 -5.19
CA PHE A 95 6.16 9.03 -5.49
C PHE A 95 6.97 8.61 -4.26
N PHE A 96 6.76 9.32 -3.14
CA PHE A 96 7.45 9.03 -1.88
C PHE A 96 6.89 7.82 -1.12
N MET A 97 5.68 7.38 -1.40
CA MET A 97 5.11 6.15 -0.83
C MET A 97 5.64 4.87 -1.48
N CYS A 98 6.01 4.91 -2.76
CA CYS A 98 6.41 3.76 -3.55
C CYS A 98 7.50 2.87 -2.89
N PRO A 99 8.59 3.41 -2.29
CA PRO A 99 9.57 2.59 -1.59
C PRO A 99 9.03 1.88 -0.34
N LEU A 100 8.09 2.49 0.39
CA LEU A 100 7.45 1.86 1.56
C LEU A 100 6.57 0.67 1.14
N GLU A 101 5.81 0.82 0.06
CA GLU A 101 5.03 -0.28 -0.52
C GLU A 101 5.93 -1.40 -1.04
N SER A 102 7.00 -1.04 -1.75
CA SER A 102 7.99 -2.00 -2.26
C SER A 102 8.64 -2.81 -1.14
N LEU A 103 8.96 -2.16 -0.02
CA LEU A 103 9.46 -2.82 1.17
C LEU A 103 8.43 -3.81 1.74
N GLY A 104 7.16 -3.43 1.76
CA GLY A 104 6.05 -4.32 2.13
C GLY A 104 5.99 -5.55 1.24
N ILE A 105 5.98 -5.38 -0.08
CA ILE A 105 5.94 -6.48 -1.06
C ILE A 105 7.14 -7.43 -0.88
N ALA A 106 8.34 -6.88 -0.65
CA ALA A 106 9.53 -7.66 -0.34
C ALA A 106 9.33 -8.49 0.94
N MET A 107 8.68 -7.92 1.97
CA MET A 107 8.34 -8.64 3.20
C MET A 107 7.33 -9.78 2.98
N ALA A 108 6.38 -9.66 2.05
CA ALA A 108 5.48 -10.76 1.72
C ALA A 108 6.27 -11.95 1.15
N THR A 109 7.15 -11.70 0.19
CA THR A 109 8.01 -12.74 -0.42
C THR A 109 8.95 -13.36 0.61
N TYR A 110 9.65 -12.53 1.38
CA TYR A 110 10.55 -12.99 2.43
C TYR A 110 9.83 -13.85 3.48
N THR A 111 8.64 -13.43 3.89
CA THR A 111 7.83 -14.17 4.86
C THR A 111 7.36 -15.51 4.29
N GLY A 112 6.85 -15.53 3.06
CA GLY A 112 6.41 -16.75 2.40
C GLY A 112 7.53 -17.78 2.28
N GLN A 113 8.73 -17.37 1.89
CA GLN A 113 9.91 -18.24 1.80
C GLN A 113 10.33 -18.79 3.17
N ASN A 114 10.39 -17.94 4.21
CA ASN A 114 10.79 -18.40 5.54
C ASN A 114 9.70 -19.21 6.25
N TYR A 115 8.43 -18.95 5.95
CA TYR A 115 7.30 -19.76 6.39
C TYR A 115 7.38 -21.18 5.77
N GLY A 116 7.54 -21.28 4.44
CA GLY A 116 7.72 -22.55 3.76
C GLY A 116 8.97 -23.34 4.21
N ALA A 117 10.03 -22.62 4.62
CA ALA A 117 11.24 -23.21 5.17
C ALA A 117 11.14 -23.59 6.68
N GLY A 118 10.00 -23.37 7.34
CA GLY A 118 9.81 -23.65 8.76
C GLY A 118 10.69 -22.82 9.71
N LYS A 119 11.06 -21.58 9.30
CA LYS A 119 11.97 -20.68 10.05
C LYS A 119 11.29 -19.38 10.50
N PRO A 120 10.28 -19.43 11.40
CA PRO A 120 9.52 -18.25 11.82
C PRO A 120 10.36 -17.17 12.52
N GLU A 121 11.48 -17.52 13.16
CA GLU A 121 12.35 -16.54 13.80
C GLU A 121 12.98 -15.57 12.79
N ARG A 122 13.22 -16.04 11.56
CA ARG A 122 13.70 -15.18 10.47
C ARG A 122 12.66 -14.15 10.07
N ILE A 123 11.36 -14.49 10.14
CA ILE A 123 10.27 -13.56 9.84
C ILE A 123 10.33 -12.38 10.82
N TRP A 124 10.52 -12.64 12.12
CA TRP A 124 10.67 -11.58 13.12
C TRP A 124 11.91 -10.72 12.88
N MET A 125 13.03 -11.35 12.51
CA MET A 125 14.24 -10.61 12.15
C MET A 125 13.99 -9.71 10.92
N GLY A 126 13.31 -10.23 9.90
CA GLY A 126 12.92 -9.47 8.72
C GLY A 126 12.07 -8.24 9.08
N VAL A 127 11.07 -8.39 9.94
CA VAL A 127 10.25 -7.27 10.42
C VAL A 127 11.11 -6.19 11.10
N LYS A 128 12.06 -6.56 11.97
CA LYS A 128 12.95 -5.61 12.63
C LYS A 128 13.85 -4.86 11.64
N VAL A 129 14.46 -5.59 10.71
CA VAL A 129 15.35 -4.98 9.69
C VAL A 129 14.55 -4.06 8.78
N SER A 130 13.38 -4.49 8.33
CA SER A 130 12.51 -3.66 7.49
C SER A 130 12.01 -2.42 8.24
N ALA A 131 11.71 -2.53 9.53
CA ALA A 131 11.34 -1.37 10.36
C ALA A 131 12.50 -0.37 10.46
N LEU A 132 13.75 -0.84 10.62
CA LEU A 132 14.92 0.03 10.62
C LEU A 132 15.12 0.72 9.26
N MET A 133 15.02 -0.03 8.15
CA MET A 133 15.10 0.53 6.79
C MET A 133 14.03 1.59 6.56
N MET A 134 12.81 1.32 7.01
CA MET A 134 11.67 2.25 6.93
C MET A 134 11.94 3.54 7.71
N ILE A 135 12.50 3.47 8.92
CA ILE A 135 12.82 4.65 9.72
C ILE A 135 13.91 5.49 9.05
N ILE A 136 14.95 4.86 8.49
CA ILE A 136 16.01 5.57 7.76
C ILE A 136 15.43 6.27 6.53
N TYR A 137 14.60 5.56 5.75
CA TYR A 137 13.94 6.14 4.58
C TYR A 137 12.99 7.27 4.96
N TRP A 138 12.22 7.09 6.04
CA TRP A 138 11.33 8.14 6.54
C TRP A 138 12.09 9.38 6.94
N ALA A 139 13.19 9.25 7.71
CA ALA A 139 13.99 10.40 8.14
C ALA A 139 14.51 11.19 6.92
N PHE A 140 14.99 10.50 5.88
CA PHE A 140 15.38 11.13 4.63
C PHE A 140 14.20 11.86 3.96
N THR A 141 13.08 11.17 3.77
CA THR A 141 11.88 11.73 3.11
C THR A 141 11.29 12.89 3.90
N PHE A 142 11.30 12.78 5.24
CA PHE A 142 10.85 13.84 6.12
C PHE A 142 11.67 15.12 5.93
N CYS A 143 12.99 15.02 5.93
CA CYS A 143 13.85 16.18 5.67
C CYS A 143 13.61 16.76 4.27
N VAL A 144 13.50 15.91 3.25
CA VAL A 144 13.28 16.34 1.85
C VAL A 144 11.95 17.08 1.71
N LEU A 145 10.86 16.55 2.27
CA LEU A 145 9.53 17.16 2.13
C LEU A 145 9.32 18.33 3.09
N MET A 146 9.91 18.33 4.28
CA MET A 146 9.81 19.50 5.19
C MET A 146 10.53 20.73 4.63
N LEU A 147 11.62 20.54 3.91
CA LEU A 147 12.38 21.63 3.32
C LEU A 147 11.98 21.96 1.89
N GLY A 148 11.49 20.97 1.14
CA GLY A 148 11.28 21.07 -0.30
C GLY A 148 9.84 20.94 -0.78
N ALA A 149 8.84 20.80 0.09
CA ALA A 149 7.44 20.55 -0.31
C ALA A 149 6.94 21.60 -1.31
N ARG A 150 7.27 22.87 -1.08
CA ARG A 150 6.92 23.96 -1.99
C ARG A 150 7.54 23.82 -3.37
N THR A 151 8.80 23.43 -3.43
CA THR A 151 9.52 23.19 -4.71
C THR A 151 8.87 22.05 -5.49
N PHE A 152 8.49 20.97 -4.81
CA PHE A 152 7.77 19.86 -5.45
C PHE A 152 6.34 20.29 -5.87
N ALA A 153 5.65 21.11 -5.07
CA ALA A 153 4.33 21.62 -5.40
C ALA A 153 4.35 22.48 -6.67
N LEU A 154 5.39 23.28 -6.89
CA LEU A 154 5.57 24.11 -8.07
C LEU A 154 5.73 23.30 -9.39
N LEU A 155 5.97 21.99 -9.32
CA LEU A 155 5.96 21.12 -10.51
C LEU A 155 4.53 20.86 -11.04
N PHE A 156 3.50 21.11 -10.20
CA PHE A 156 2.11 20.79 -10.51
C PHE A 156 1.17 22.00 -10.40
N VAL A 157 1.60 23.06 -9.71
CA VAL A 157 0.80 24.25 -9.39
C VAL A 157 1.60 25.49 -9.80
N GLU A 158 0.92 26.48 -10.38
CA GLU A 158 1.53 27.75 -10.76
C GLU A 158 1.94 28.56 -9.53
N ALA A 159 3.05 29.30 -9.66
CA ALA A 159 3.59 30.10 -8.55
C ALA A 159 2.65 31.23 -8.09
N SER A 160 1.71 31.64 -8.95
CA SER A 160 0.66 32.62 -8.68
C SER A 160 -0.42 32.14 -7.71
N GLU A 161 -0.66 30.80 -7.66
CA GLU A 161 -1.72 30.17 -6.89
C GLU A 161 -1.26 29.87 -5.44
N LEU A 162 -1.04 30.95 -4.65
CA LEU A 162 -0.45 30.85 -3.31
C LEU A 162 -1.25 30.00 -2.32
N GLU A 163 -2.58 30.03 -2.41
CA GLU A 163 -3.47 29.25 -1.55
C GLU A 163 -3.32 27.76 -1.84
N ILE A 164 -3.35 27.37 -3.12
CA ILE A 164 -3.19 25.98 -3.54
C ILE A 164 -1.81 25.44 -3.15
N LEU A 165 -0.76 26.24 -3.30
CA LEU A 165 0.58 25.88 -2.87
C LEU A 165 0.66 25.63 -1.38
N LYS A 166 0.09 26.53 -0.56
CA LYS A 166 0.07 26.40 0.90
C LYS A 166 -0.68 25.15 1.37
N ASP A 167 -1.83 24.86 0.76
CA ASP A 167 -2.62 23.68 1.07
C ASP A 167 -1.92 22.39 0.64
N THR A 168 -1.22 22.42 -0.50
CA THR A 168 -0.37 21.31 -0.96
C THR A 168 0.76 21.04 0.02
N GLU A 169 1.47 22.08 0.47
CA GLU A 169 2.52 21.97 1.49
C GLU A 169 1.99 21.38 2.80
N LEU A 170 0.86 21.91 3.29
CA LEU A 170 0.21 21.43 4.51
C LEU A 170 -0.09 19.93 4.43
N PHE A 171 -0.69 19.48 3.33
CA PHE A 171 -0.99 18.08 3.11
C PHE A 171 0.26 17.21 3.12
N LEU A 172 1.34 17.64 2.44
CA LEU A 172 2.60 16.90 2.36
C LEU A 172 3.29 16.81 3.72
N HIS A 173 3.33 17.92 4.48
CA HIS A 173 3.93 17.95 5.81
C HIS A 173 3.21 17.03 6.80
N ILE A 174 1.87 17.05 6.79
CA ILE A 174 1.08 16.14 7.62
C ILE A 174 1.32 14.69 7.17
N SER A 175 1.20 14.40 5.87
CA SER A 175 1.36 13.04 5.35
C SER A 175 2.72 12.44 5.69
N VAL A 176 3.83 13.17 5.47
CA VAL A 176 5.18 12.65 5.73
C VAL A 176 5.44 12.43 7.21
N SER A 177 4.83 13.22 8.09
CA SER A 177 4.94 13.04 9.54
C SER A 177 4.36 11.68 9.99
N PHE A 178 3.38 11.15 9.26
CA PHE A 178 2.77 9.85 9.55
C PHE A 178 3.29 8.69 8.68
N PHE A 179 4.29 8.89 7.84
CA PHE A 179 4.92 7.81 7.07
C PHE A 179 5.48 6.66 7.91
N PRO A 180 5.98 6.85 9.16
CA PRO A 180 6.33 5.70 10.02
C PRO A 180 5.16 4.78 10.29
N VAL A 181 3.96 5.33 10.46
CA VAL A 181 2.73 4.56 10.66
C VAL A 181 2.36 3.79 9.38
N LEU A 182 2.44 4.44 8.22
CA LEU A 182 2.25 3.80 6.92
C LEU A 182 3.27 2.68 6.67
N GLY A 183 4.54 2.94 6.93
CA GLY A 183 5.59 1.93 6.75
C GLY A 183 5.39 0.71 7.64
N LEU A 184 5.02 0.92 8.91
CA LEU A 184 4.68 -0.17 9.83
C LEU A 184 3.44 -0.95 9.34
N LEU A 185 2.41 -0.24 8.86
CA LEU A 185 1.23 -0.83 8.23
C LEU A 185 1.63 -1.75 7.06
N CYS A 186 2.45 -1.26 6.13
CA CYS A 186 2.91 -2.05 4.99
C CYS A 186 3.68 -3.30 5.44
N ILE A 187 4.67 -3.14 6.32
CA ILE A 187 5.49 -4.26 6.82
C ILE A 187 4.60 -5.33 7.47
N LEU A 188 3.72 -4.96 8.39
CA LEU A 188 2.88 -5.93 9.10
C LEU A 188 1.84 -6.59 8.19
N ARG A 189 1.15 -5.81 7.36
CA ARG A 189 0.13 -6.30 6.42
C ARG A 189 0.71 -7.33 5.47
N TYR A 190 1.78 -6.99 4.79
CA TYR A 190 2.40 -7.87 3.82
C TYR A 190 3.09 -9.09 4.46
N THR A 191 3.59 -8.96 5.69
CA THR A 191 4.07 -10.10 6.48
C THR A 191 2.94 -11.08 6.78
N ILE A 192 1.78 -10.59 7.23
CA ILE A 192 0.59 -11.41 7.49
C ILE A 192 0.09 -12.09 6.20
N GLN A 193 0.08 -11.36 5.08
CA GLN A 193 -0.26 -11.91 3.75
C GLN A 193 0.71 -13.01 3.32
N GLY A 194 2.02 -12.75 3.45
CA GLY A 194 3.07 -13.72 3.10
C GLY A 194 3.03 -15.00 3.95
N ALA A 195 2.50 -14.92 5.16
CA ALA A 195 2.24 -16.09 6.02
C ALA A 195 0.92 -16.83 5.67
N GLY A 196 0.17 -16.37 4.65
CA GLY A 196 -1.09 -16.98 4.19
C GLY A 196 -2.35 -16.53 4.91
N TYR A 197 -2.28 -15.57 5.83
CA TYR A 197 -3.44 -15.05 6.59
C TYR A 197 -4.07 -13.84 5.90
N THR A 198 -4.40 -13.95 4.62
CA THR A 198 -4.91 -12.85 3.77
C THR A 198 -6.22 -12.23 4.27
N ASN A 199 -7.07 -13.01 4.94
CA ASN A 199 -8.31 -12.50 5.54
C ASN A 199 -8.05 -11.45 6.64
N LEU A 200 -7.00 -11.63 7.46
CA LEU A 200 -6.63 -10.64 8.47
C LEU A 200 -6.09 -9.35 7.82
N ALA A 201 -5.33 -9.49 6.73
CA ALA A 201 -4.88 -8.33 5.98
C ALA A 201 -6.06 -7.58 5.31
N MET A 202 -7.07 -8.30 4.80
CA MET A 202 -8.30 -7.70 4.26
C MET A 202 -9.05 -6.90 5.34
N LEU A 203 -9.18 -7.43 6.54
CA LEU A 203 -9.85 -6.73 7.66
C LEU A 203 -9.13 -5.43 8.04
N SER A 204 -7.81 -5.33 7.87
CA SER A 204 -7.12 -4.05 8.06
C SER A 204 -7.55 -3.00 7.03
N GLY A 205 -7.86 -3.40 5.80
CA GLY A 205 -8.44 -2.52 4.77
C GLY A 205 -9.84 -2.02 5.16
N VAL A 206 -10.65 -2.86 5.81
CA VAL A 206 -11.95 -2.44 6.37
C VAL A 206 -11.76 -1.37 7.45
N SER A 207 -10.77 -1.52 8.34
CA SER A 207 -10.46 -0.52 9.36
C SER A 207 -10.06 0.83 8.75
N GLU A 208 -9.24 0.80 7.67
CA GLU A 208 -8.89 2.02 6.91
C GLU A 208 -10.12 2.68 6.28
N MET A 209 -10.97 1.89 5.63
CA MET A 209 -12.19 2.39 5.00
C MET A 209 -13.09 3.07 6.02
N ILE A 210 -13.36 2.41 7.16
CA ILE A 210 -14.19 2.96 8.22
C ILE A 210 -13.62 4.29 8.72
N ALA A 211 -12.32 4.35 8.99
CA ALA A 211 -11.66 5.57 9.44
C ALA A 211 -11.80 6.72 8.43
N ARG A 212 -11.56 6.47 7.13
CA ARG A 212 -11.75 7.49 6.09
C ARG A 212 -13.19 7.94 5.95
N VAL A 213 -14.16 7.02 6.04
CA VAL A 213 -15.59 7.35 6.01
C VAL A 213 -15.97 8.25 7.19
N LEU A 214 -15.52 7.91 8.40
CA LEU A 214 -15.79 8.71 9.60
C LEU A 214 -15.18 10.11 9.48
N VAL A 215 -13.93 10.22 9.01
CA VAL A 215 -13.29 11.53 8.75
C VAL A 215 -14.08 12.30 7.71
N SER A 216 -14.48 11.68 6.61
CA SER A 216 -15.22 12.32 5.52
C SER A 216 -16.59 12.85 5.96
N LEU A 217 -17.31 12.09 6.81
CA LEU A 217 -18.66 12.45 7.23
C LEU A 217 -18.70 13.43 8.40
N TYR A 218 -17.76 13.35 9.33
CA TYR A 218 -17.81 14.12 10.58
C TYR A 218 -16.72 15.19 10.68
N ALA A 219 -15.48 14.84 10.30
CA ALA A 219 -14.37 15.78 10.48
C ALA A 219 -14.27 16.80 9.33
N VAL A 220 -14.49 16.39 8.08
CA VAL A 220 -14.40 17.32 6.94
C VAL A 220 -15.44 18.44 7.01
N PRO A 221 -16.73 18.22 7.35
CA PRO A 221 -17.68 19.31 7.53
C PRO A 221 -17.33 20.28 8.67
N ALA A 222 -16.62 19.80 9.71
CA ALA A 222 -16.26 20.61 10.88
C ALA A 222 -14.94 21.39 10.71
N PHE A 223 -13.94 20.78 10.06
CA PHE A 223 -12.56 21.31 10.00
C PHE A 223 -12.05 21.55 8.58
N GLY A 224 -12.88 21.33 7.55
CA GLY A 224 -12.55 21.61 6.15
C GLY A 224 -11.34 20.82 5.66
N TYR A 225 -10.47 21.47 4.90
CA TYR A 225 -9.31 20.88 4.25
C TYR A 225 -8.30 20.24 5.23
N LEU A 226 -8.17 20.80 6.42
CA LEU A 226 -7.31 20.23 7.45
C LEU A 226 -7.72 18.79 7.79
N ALA A 227 -9.02 18.49 7.88
CA ALA A 227 -9.51 17.14 8.12
C ALA A 227 -9.21 16.20 6.94
N VAL A 228 -9.25 16.70 5.70
CA VAL A 228 -8.84 15.93 4.52
C VAL A 228 -7.37 15.51 4.62
N CYS A 229 -6.50 16.42 5.08
CA CYS A 229 -5.07 16.11 5.28
C CYS A 229 -4.85 14.99 6.31
N PHE A 230 -5.70 14.86 7.33
CA PHE A 230 -5.66 13.79 8.31
C PHE A 230 -6.41 12.50 7.90
N GLY A 231 -7.10 12.49 6.76
CA GLY A 231 -7.87 11.35 6.29
C GLY A 231 -7.04 10.07 6.15
N ASP A 232 -5.90 10.14 5.49
CA ASP A 232 -4.98 9.00 5.34
C ASP A 232 -4.25 8.66 6.64
N PRO A 233 -3.66 9.62 7.39
CA PRO A 233 -3.04 9.33 8.68
C PRO A 233 -3.96 8.59 9.66
N THR A 234 -5.21 9.00 9.81
CA THR A 234 -6.16 8.31 10.70
C THR A 234 -6.48 6.90 10.22
N ALA A 235 -6.59 6.70 8.91
CA ALA A 235 -6.79 5.38 8.33
C ALA A 235 -5.59 4.44 8.60
N TRP A 236 -4.37 4.95 8.45
CA TRP A 236 -3.16 4.17 8.74
C TRP A 236 -3.04 3.81 10.22
N ILE A 237 -3.38 4.73 11.13
CA ILE A 237 -3.42 4.46 12.57
C ILE A 237 -4.45 3.36 12.87
N ALA A 238 -5.67 3.48 12.35
CA ALA A 238 -6.72 2.48 12.55
C ALA A 238 -6.29 1.09 12.06
N ALA A 239 -5.65 1.01 10.90
CA ALA A 239 -5.13 -0.25 10.38
C ALA A 239 -4.00 -0.82 11.23
N VAL A 240 -3.05 -0.01 11.71
CA VAL A 240 -1.94 -0.47 12.56
C VAL A 240 -2.46 -0.97 13.90
N LEU A 241 -3.44 -0.30 14.50
CA LEU A 241 -4.09 -0.75 15.74
C LEU A 241 -4.70 -2.15 15.60
N PHE A 242 -5.21 -2.49 14.41
CA PHE A 242 -5.70 -3.84 14.11
C PHE A 242 -4.54 -4.80 13.76
N LEU A 243 -3.56 -4.37 12.96
CA LEU A 243 -2.50 -5.23 12.44
C LEU A 243 -1.50 -5.67 13.51
N VAL A 244 -1.23 -4.86 14.54
CA VAL A 244 -0.28 -5.23 15.60
C VAL A 244 -0.76 -6.47 16.36
N PRO A 245 -1.98 -6.52 16.94
CA PRO A 245 -2.48 -7.73 17.58
C PRO A 245 -2.64 -8.91 16.61
N ALA A 246 -3.07 -8.66 15.36
CA ALA A 246 -3.17 -9.68 14.33
C ALA A 246 -1.81 -10.32 14.02
N PHE A 247 -0.75 -9.52 13.89
CA PHE A 247 0.62 -10.00 13.67
C PHE A 247 1.13 -10.83 14.87
N ILE A 248 0.90 -10.37 16.09
CA ILE A 248 1.28 -11.12 17.30
C ILE A 248 0.57 -12.48 17.34
N PHE A 249 -0.71 -12.53 17.00
CA PHE A 249 -1.48 -13.78 16.91
C PHE A 249 -0.89 -14.71 15.86
N VAL A 250 -0.67 -14.23 14.63
CA VAL A 250 -0.09 -15.03 13.53
C VAL A 250 1.29 -15.53 13.91
N TYR A 251 2.17 -14.68 14.41
CA TYR A 251 3.53 -15.04 14.77
C TYR A 251 3.58 -16.12 15.88
N ARG A 252 2.76 -15.99 16.93
CA ARG A 252 2.62 -17.01 17.98
C ARG A 252 2.14 -18.34 17.44
N ARG A 253 1.21 -18.31 16.48
CA ARG A 253 0.70 -19.52 15.83
C ARG A 253 1.79 -20.21 14.99
N LEU A 254 2.60 -19.46 14.25
CA LEU A 254 3.74 -19.98 13.49
C LEU A 254 4.76 -20.67 14.40
N LEU A 255 5.06 -20.07 15.55
CA LEU A 255 5.98 -20.66 16.54
C LEU A 255 5.44 -21.98 17.15
N ARG A 256 4.13 -22.08 17.39
CA ARG A 256 3.49 -23.32 17.87
C ARG A 256 3.59 -24.44 16.84
N MET A 257 3.18 -24.19 15.59
CA MET A 257 3.25 -25.18 14.52
C MET A 257 4.67 -25.73 14.34
N ARG A 258 5.70 -24.88 14.44
CA ARG A 258 7.09 -25.34 14.39
C ARG A 258 7.49 -26.25 15.54
N ARG A 259 6.98 -25.99 16.76
CA ARG A 259 7.25 -26.87 17.93
C ARG A 259 6.64 -28.24 17.73
N GLU A 260 5.43 -28.31 17.21
CA GLU A 260 4.71 -29.56 16.93
C GLU A 260 5.38 -30.39 15.83
N GLN A 261 6.04 -29.77 14.87
CA GLN A 261 6.82 -30.48 13.82
C GLN A 261 8.17 -31.01 14.29
N ARG A 262 8.66 -30.60 15.47
CA ARG A 262 9.94 -31.04 16.03
C ARG A 262 9.81 -32.19 17.02
N VAL A 263 8.59 -32.50 17.47
CA VAL A 263 8.22 -33.65 18.30
C VAL A 263 7.77 -34.79 17.40
#